data_2d8e6e052b06cf4c70bfb5c96ccd6d04
#
_entry.id   2d8e6e052b06cf4c70bfb5c96ccd6d04
#
_cell.length_a   1.000
_cell.length_b   1.000
_cell.length_c   1.000
_cell.angle_alpha   90.00
_cell.angle_beta   90.00
_cell.angle_gamma   90.00
#
_symmetry.space_group_name_H-M   'P 1'
#
loop_
_entity.id
_entity.type
_entity.pdbx_description
1 polymer ?
#
loop_
_entity_poly.entity_id
_entity_poly.type
_entity_poly.pdbx_seq_one_letter_code
_entity_poly.pdbx_strand_id
1 'polypeptide(L)'
;MRRYIYLLLFVLSVCGGMVTSCSRHEVRFRIGVSQCSDDEWRHQMNNEMLREALFYDGVEVEIRTVKDDNARQAEDIRHFIEAGVDLLIVAPNEAEPITPVVEEAYDRGIPVIVVDRRILSEKYTAYVGADNYEIGKAIGRYVSNMLHGKGTVVEIAGLAGSTPAIDRH
;
A
#
# COMPACT_ATOMS: atom_id res chain seq x y z
N MET A 1 4.05 -41.55 53.08
CA MET A 1 4.52 -41.60 51.69
C MET A 1 3.41 -41.56 50.64
N ARG A 2 2.39 -42.39 50.67
CA ARG A 2 1.30 -42.38 49.67
C ARG A 2 0.57 -41.05 49.51
N ARG A 3 0.31 -40.31 50.60
CA ARG A 3 -0.39 -39.02 50.56
C ARG A 3 0.38 -37.94 49.81
N TYR A 4 1.71 -37.91 49.89
CA TYR A 4 2.53 -36.94 49.17
C TYR A 4 2.63 -37.25 47.68
N ILE A 5 2.53 -38.51 47.28
CA ILE A 5 2.52 -38.93 45.88
C ILE A 5 1.26 -38.39 45.17
N TYR A 6 0.10 -38.48 45.81
CA TYR A 6 -1.15 -37.95 45.22
C TYR A 6 -1.15 -36.43 45.15
N LEU A 7 -0.54 -35.73 46.15
CA LEU A 7 -0.40 -34.29 46.12
C LEU A 7 0.53 -33.86 45.00
N LEU A 8 1.63 -34.59 44.78
CA LEU A 8 2.60 -34.29 43.70
C LEU A 8 1.99 -34.52 42.33
N LEU A 9 1.21 -35.59 42.13
CA LEU A 9 0.48 -35.89 40.91
C LEU A 9 -0.61 -34.83 40.61
N PHE A 10 -1.30 -34.35 41.66
CA PHE A 10 -2.30 -33.30 41.52
C PHE A 10 -1.65 -31.97 41.08
N VAL A 11 -0.52 -31.59 41.69
CA VAL A 11 0.22 -30.37 41.34
C VAL A 11 0.79 -30.46 39.91
N LEU A 12 1.32 -31.63 39.46
CA LEU A 12 1.76 -31.81 38.08
C LEU A 12 0.60 -31.73 37.09
N SER A 13 -0.58 -32.25 37.43
CA SER A 13 -1.77 -32.16 36.56
C SER A 13 -2.26 -30.72 36.40
N VAL A 14 -2.20 -29.89 37.44
CA VAL A 14 -2.60 -28.49 37.39
C VAL A 14 -1.58 -27.63 36.64
N CYS A 15 -0.27 -27.91 36.79
CA CYS A 15 0.79 -27.21 36.03
C CYS A 15 0.81 -27.59 34.53
N GLY A 16 0.44 -28.81 34.18
CA GLY A 16 0.37 -29.27 32.79
C GLY A 16 -0.74 -28.62 31.94
N GLY A 17 -1.75 -28.04 32.58
CA GLY A 17 -2.89 -27.38 31.92
C GLY A 17 -2.67 -25.91 31.54
N MET A 18 -1.57 -25.28 31.96
CA MET A 18 -1.35 -23.82 31.76
C MET A 18 -0.47 -23.45 30.56
N VAL A 19 0.00 -24.38 29.75
CA VAL A 19 0.98 -24.11 28.69
C VAL A 19 0.42 -24.12 27.26
N THR A 20 -0.91 -24.07 27.05
CA THR A 20 -1.45 -24.08 25.69
C THR A 20 -2.50 -22.99 25.44
N SER A 21 -2.15 -21.75 25.72
CA SER A 21 -2.90 -20.63 25.14
C SER A 21 -1.93 -19.67 24.43
N CYS A 22 -1.19 -20.20 23.47
CA CYS A 22 -0.68 -19.38 22.40
C CYS A 22 -1.86 -19.19 21.42
N SER A 23 -2.64 -18.17 21.61
CA SER A 23 -3.64 -17.73 20.63
C SER A 23 -2.84 -17.39 19.35
N ARG A 24 -2.77 -18.36 18.42
CA ARG A 24 -2.32 -18.05 17.06
C ARG A 24 -3.33 -17.05 16.52
N HIS A 25 -2.89 -15.82 16.33
CA HIS A 25 -3.69 -14.86 15.60
C HIS A 25 -3.89 -15.43 14.20
N GLU A 26 -5.12 -15.84 13.88
CA GLU A 26 -5.43 -16.42 12.58
C GLU A 26 -5.54 -15.30 11.58
N VAL A 27 -4.55 -15.20 10.68
CA VAL A 27 -4.58 -14.25 9.58
C VAL A 27 -5.70 -14.67 8.62
N ARG A 28 -6.69 -13.80 8.42
CA ARG A 28 -7.85 -14.01 7.56
C ARG A 28 -7.75 -13.23 6.27
N PHE A 29 -7.10 -12.08 6.32
CA PHE A 29 -6.93 -11.20 5.17
C PHE A 29 -5.50 -10.69 5.11
N ARG A 30 -4.89 -10.84 3.95
CA ARG A 30 -3.54 -10.34 3.66
C ARG A 30 -3.62 -9.20 2.66
N ILE A 31 -3.08 -8.05 3.03
CA ILE A 31 -3.02 -6.85 2.20
C ILE A 31 -1.58 -6.62 1.81
N GLY A 32 -1.30 -6.62 0.50
CA GLY A 32 -0.02 -6.20 -0.05
C GLY A 32 -0.05 -4.72 -0.39
N VAL A 33 0.98 -3.97 0.01
CA VAL A 33 1.14 -2.56 -0.32
C VAL A 33 2.45 -2.34 -1.05
N SER A 34 2.39 -1.82 -2.27
CA SER A 34 3.56 -1.48 -3.09
C SER A 34 3.72 0.04 -3.19
N GLN A 35 4.80 0.56 -2.59
CA GLN A 35 5.15 1.99 -2.56
C GLN A 35 6.26 2.31 -3.55
N CYS A 36 6.11 3.47 -4.24
CA CYS A 36 7.03 3.91 -5.28
C CYS A 36 8.26 4.67 -4.78
N SER A 37 8.23 5.16 -3.55
CA SER A 37 9.32 5.96 -2.98
C SER A 37 9.43 5.76 -1.48
N ASP A 38 10.59 6.14 -0.93
CA ASP A 38 10.97 5.98 0.47
C ASP A 38 11.21 7.37 1.08
N ASP A 39 10.16 8.19 1.05
CA ASP A 39 10.15 9.54 1.60
C ASP A 39 9.24 9.65 2.84
N GLU A 40 9.35 10.77 3.56
CA GLU A 40 8.61 11.02 4.79
C GLU A 40 7.08 10.97 4.60
N TRP A 41 6.60 11.43 3.44
CA TRP A 41 5.17 11.38 3.14
C TRP A 41 4.67 9.94 2.99
N ARG A 42 5.48 9.08 2.33
CA ARG A 42 5.18 7.64 2.19
C ARG A 42 5.26 6.92 3.52
N HIS A 43 6.24 7.25 4.36
CA HIS A 43 6.33 6.71 5.71
C HIS A 43 5.10 7.06 6.54
N GLN A 44 4.62 8.30 6.47
CA GLN A 44 3.39 8.68 7.16
C GLN A 44 2.18 7.88 6.64
N MET A 45 2.01 7.74 5.33
CA MET A 45 0.93 6.95 4.75
C MET A 45 0.99 5.47 5.18
N ASN A 46 2.18 4.89 5.17
CA ASN A 46 2.40 3.51 5.62
C ASN A 46 2.04 3.33 7.09
N ASN A 47 2.46 4.26 7.94
CA ASN A 47 2.14 4.24 9.37
C ASN A 47 0.63 4.35 9.63
N GLU A 48 -0.09 5.17 8.88
CA GLU A 48 -1.54 5.27 8.98
C GLU A 48 -2.23 3.95 8.57
N MET A 49 -1.79 3.32 7.47
CA MET A 49 -2.32 2.01 7.05
C MET A 49 -2.08 0.93 8.10
N LEU A 50 -0.86 0.85 8.64
CA LEU A 50 -0.52 -0.12 9.68
C LEU A 50 -1.30 0.14 10.97
N ARG A 51 -1.48 1.40 11.36
CA ARG A 51 -2.25 1.77 12.54
C ARG A 51 -3.73 1.42 12.38
N GLU A 52 -4.30 1.68 11.21
CA GLU A 52 -5.69 1.33 10.92
C GLU A 52 -5.90 -0.19 10.97
N ALA A 53 -4.97 -0.97 10.44
CA ALA A 53 -5.04 -2.42 10.46
C ALA A 53 -5.14 -3.02 11.87
N LEU A 54 -4.61 -2.34 12.90
CA LEU A 54 -4.69 -2.79 14.30
C LEU A 54 -6.12 -2.84 14.85
N PHE A 55 -7.06 -2.17 14.22
CA PHE A 55 -8.47 -2.20 14.63
C PHE A 55 -9.26 -3.38 14.06
N TYR A 56 -8.63 -4.19 13.21
CA TYR A 56 -9.29 -5.31 12.53
C TYR A 56 -8.58 -6.64 12.84
N ASP A 57 -9.26 -7.53 13.55
CA ASP A 57 -8.71 -8.84 13.87
C ASP A 57 -8.53 -9.68 12.61
N GLY A 58 -7.33 -10.28 12.47
CA GLY A 58 -6.99 -11.17 11.36
C GLY A 58 -6.57 -10.45 10.07
N VAL A 59 -6.36 -9.13 10.09
CA VAL A 59 -5.76 -8.39 8.97
C VAL A 59 -4.24 -8.32 9.14
N GLU A 60 -3.52 -8.73 8.10
CA GLU A 60 -2.07 -8.56 7.99
C GLU A 60 -1.76 -7.64 6.82
N VAL A 61 -0.87 -6.68 7.03
CA VAL A 61 -0.41 -5.74 6.00
C VAL A 61 1.08 -5.92 5.78
N GLU A 62 1.47 -6.33 4.57
CA GLU A 62 2.87 -6.34 4.13
C GLU A 62 3.12 -5.15 3.22
N ILE A 63 4.09 -4.30 3.57
CA ILE A 63 4.46 -3.13 2.78
C ILE A 63 5.84 -3.32 2.17
N ARG A 64 5.94 -3.15 0.86
CA ARG A 64 7.20 -3.11 0.11
C ARG A 64 7.39 -1.74 -0.50
N THR A 65 8.56 -1.17 -0.25
CA THR A 65 8.91 0.17 -0.70
C THR A 65 10.11 0.09 -1.62
N VAL A 66 10.02 0.73 -2.77
CA VAL A 66 11.14 0.93 -3.67
C VAL A 66 11.57 2.40 -3.63
N LYS A 67 12.73 2.68 -4.23
CA LYS A 67 13.24 4.05 -4.34
C LYS A 67 13.39 4.38 -5.81
N ASP A 68 12.29 4.84 -6.42
CA ASP A 68 12.21 5.24 -7.83
C ASP A 68 12.69 4.15 -8.82
N ASP A 69 12.36 2.87 -8.52
CA ASP A 69 12.77 1.71 -9.31
C ASP A 69 11.54 0.94 -9.81
N ASN A 70 11.21 1.14 -11.07
CA ASN A 70 10.05 0.51 -11.72
C ASN A 70 10.20 -1.03 -11.81
N ALA A 71 11.41 -1.52 -12.09
CA ALA A 71 11.64 -2.96 -12.24
C ALA A 71 11.45 -3.67 -10.90
N ARG A 72 12.03 -3.10 -9.85
CA ARG A 72 11.88 -3.62 -8.50
C ARG A 72 10.43 -3.53 -8.02
N GLN A 73 9.73 -2.43 -8.32
CA GLN A 73 8.32 -2.31 -7.96
C GLN A 73 7.46 -3.38 -8.64
N ALA A 74 7.72 -3.66 -9.92
CA ALA A 74 7.02 -4.71 -10.64
C ALA A 74 7.30 -6.12 -10.05
N GLU A 75 8.52 -6.38 -9.60
CA GLU A 75 8.87 -7.62 -8.88
C GLU A 75 8.11 -7.74 -7.56
N ASP A 76 8.05 -6.67 -6.77
CA ASP A 76 7.32 -6.65 -5.50
C ASP A 76 5.81 -6.87 -5.70
N ILE A 77 5.22 -6.29 -6.75
CA ILE A 77 3.82 -6.55 -7.09
C ILE A 77 3.60 -8.02 -7.49
N ARG A 78 4.49 -8.61 -8.32
CA ARG A 78 4.40 -10.04 -8.67
C ARG A 78 4.54 -10.95 -7.44
N HIS A 79 5.42 -10.58 -6.48
CA HIS A 79 5.51 -11.29 -5.23
C HIS A 79 4.16 -11.34 -4.50
N PHE A 80 3.43 -10.22 -4.41
CA PHE A 80 2.11 -10.19 -3.80
C PHE A 80 1.08 -11.03 -4.58
N ILE A 81 1.15 -11.00 -5.91
CA ILE A 81 0.31 -11.85 -6.77
C ILE A 81 0.56 -13.33 -6.49
N GLU A 82 1.83 -13.76 -6.43
CA GLU A 82 2.22 -15.14 -6.16
C GLU A 82 1.90 -15.58 -4.73
N ALA A 83 2.05 -14.68 -3.75
CA ALA A 83 1.66 -14.91 -2.37
C ALA A 83 0.14 -15.03 -2.19
N GLY A 84 -0.65 -14.62 -3.19
CA GLY A 84 -2.11 -14.66 -3.17
C GLY A 84 -2.68 -13.75 -2.08
N VAL A 85 -2.33 -12.47 -2.12
CA VAL A 85 -2.92 -11.46 -1.21
C VAL A 85 -4.39 -11.26 -1.53
N ASP A 86 -5.19 -10.92 -0.51
CA ASP A 86 -6.63 -10.69 -0.66
C ASP A 86 -6.95 -9.28 -1.18
N LEU A 87 -6.01 -8.35 -1.05
CA LEU A 87 -6.07 -6.98 -1.57
C LEU A 87 -4.66 -6.50 -1.90
N LEU A 88 -4.53 -5.79 -3.01
CA LEU A 88 -3.30 -5.10 -3.41
C LEU A 88 -3.54 -3.59 -3.42
N ILE A 89 -2.70 -2.84 -2.72
CA ILE A 89 -2.66 -1.37 -2.76
C ILE A 89 -1.38 -0.96 -3.47
N VAL A 90 -1.49 -0.15 -4.52
CA VAL A 90 -0.34 0.26 -5.35
C VAL A 90 -0.28 1.77 -5.45
N ALA A 91 0.86 2.34 -5.07
CA ALA A 91 1.27 3.70 -5.45
C ALA A 91 2.29 3.59 -6.60
N PRO A 92 1.88 3.73 -7.87
CA PRO A 92 2.79 3.49 -8.99
C PRO A 92 3.93 4.53 -9.03
N ASN A 93 5.15 4.09 -9.36
CA ASN A 93 6.24 5.03 -9.60
C ASN A 93 6.03 5.79 -10.92
N GLU A 94 6.01 5.06 -12.03
CA GLU A 94 5.64 5.58 -13.34
C GLU A 94 4.48 4.77 -13.91
N ALA A 95 3.61 5.43 -14.66
CA ALA A 95 2.38 4.79 -15.12
C ALA A 95 2.65 3.66 -16.13
N GLU A 96 3.46 3.92 -17.16
CA GLU A 96 3.68 2.99 -18.26
C GLU A 96 4.28 1.65 -17.81
N PRO A 97 5.40 1.59 -17.07
CA PRO A 97 6.03 0.33 -16.68
C PRO A 97 5.25 -0.45 -15.62
N ILE A 98 4.42 0.21 -14.80
CA ILE A 98 3.70 -0.45 -13.70
C ILE A 98 2.30 -0.91 -14.12
N THR A 99 1.69 -0.30 -15.15
CA THR A 99 0.36 -0.70 -15.62
C THR A 99 0.25 -2.20 -15.91
N PRO A 100 1.15 -2.87 -16.65
CA PRO A 100 0.97 -4.27 -17.01
C PRO A 100 0.91 -5.23 -15.83
N VAL A 101 1.71 -5.00 -14.80
CA VAL A 101 1.72 -5.88 -13.61
C VAL A 101 0.52 -5.65 -12.71
N VAL A 102 -0.02 -4.43 -12.68
CA VAL A 102 -1.28 -4.13 -11.98
C VAL A 102 -2.47 -4.78 -12.69
N GLU A 103 -2.50 -4.73 -14.03
CA GLU A 103 -3.49 -5.46 -14.82
C GLU A 103 -3.43 -6.97 -14.58
N GLU A 104 -2.22 -7.54 -14.48
CA GLU A 104 -2.02 -8.95 -14.14
C GLU A 104 -2.67 -9.30 -12.80
N ALA A 105 -2.47 -8.48 -11.75
CA ALA A 105 -3.09 -8.69 -10.45
C ALA A 105 -4.63 -8.67 -10.55
N TYR A 106 -5.17 -7.66 -11.24
CA TYR A 106 -6.62 -7.50 -11.42
C TYR A 106 -7.23 -8.68 -12.22
N ASP A 107 -6.58 -9.10 -13.31
CA ASP A 107 -7.04 -10.21 -14.16
C ASP A 107 -6.99 -11.56 -13.42
N ARG A 108 -6.14 -11.69 -12.40
CA ARG A 108 -6.13 -12.86 -11.49
C ARG A 108 -7.18 -12.78 -10.38
N GLY A 109 -8.01 -11.74 -10.39
CA GLY A 109 -9.11 -11.57 -9.45
C GLY A 109 -8.71 -10.96 -8.10
N ILE A 110 -7.49 -10.42 -7.98
CA ILE A 110 -7.07 -9.69 -6.79
C ILE A 110 -7.67 -8.28 -6.87
N PRO A 111 -8.49 -7.83 -5.91
CA PRO A 111 -8.91 -6.44 -5.83
C PRO A 111 -7.72 -5.51 -5.74
N VAL A 112 -7.70 -4.44 -6.56
CA VAL A 112 -6.59 -3.48 -6.59
C VAL A 112 -7.08 -2.09 -6.24
N ILE A 113 -6.43 -1.44 -5.29
CA ILE A 113 -6.60 -0.01 -4.99
C ILE A 113 -5.35 0.72 -5.50
N VAL A 114 -5.54 1.62 -6.45
CA VAL A 114 -4.49 2.51 -6.93
C VAL A 114 -4.53 3.80 -6.11
N VAL A 115 -3.38 4.23 -5.57
CA VAL A 115 -3.31 5.39 -4.68
C VAL A 115 -2.37 6.46 -5.21
N ASP A 116 -2.73 7.74 -5.00
CA ASP A 116 -1.94 8.94 -5.33
C ASP A 116 -1.71 9.10 -6.85
N ARG A 117 -0.90 8.25 -7.46
CA ARG A 117 -0.59 8.25 -8.88
C ARG A 117 -1.45 7.22 -9.61
N ARG A 118 -1.83 7.51 -10.86
CA ARG A 118 -2.64 6.59 -11.69
C ARG A 118 -1.77 5.66 -12.50
N ILE A 119 -2.39 4.58 -12.98
CA ILE A 119 -1.91 3.73 -14.08
C ILE A 119 -2.59 4.13 -15.39
N LEU A 120 -2.13 3.58 -16.52
CA LEU A 120 -2.71 3.80 -17.86
C LEU A 120 -3.78 2.74 -18.20
N SER A 121 -4.63 2.40 -17.23
CA SER A 121 -5.67 1.38 -17.38
C SER A 121 -6.79 1.66 -16.39
N GLU A 122 -7.97 1.10 -16.66
CA GLU A 122 -9.12 1.08 -15.77
C GLU A 122 -9.26 -0.25 -15.00
N LYS A 123 -8.27 -1.17 -15.13
CA LYS A 123 -8.26 -2.45 -14.41
C LYS A 123 -7.79 -2.27 -12.98
N TYR A 124 -8.63 -1.69 -12.17
CA TYR A 124 -8.49 -1.58 -10.70
C TYR A 124 -9.88 -1.47 -10.07
N THR A 125 -9.96 -1.79 -8.79
CA THR A 125 -11.23 -1.76 -8.03
C THR A 125 -11.59 -0.35 -7.61
N ALA A 126 -10.59 0.44 -7.17
CA ALA A 126 -10.78 1.82 -6.74
C ALA A 126 -9.51 2.64 -6.94
N TYR A 127 -9.70 3.95 -7.11
CA TYR A 127 -8.63 4.95 -7.08
C TYR A 127 -8.82 5.91 -5.92
N VAL A 128 -7.75 6.17 -5.18
CA VAL A 128 -7.72 7.14 -4.08
C VAL A 128 -6.60 8.14 -4.35
N GLY A 129 -6.96 9.35 -4.74
CA GLY A 129 -6.01 10.40 -5.07
C GLY A 129 -6.67 11.70 -5.44
N ALA A 130 -5.85 12.70 -5.78
CA ALA A 130 -6.31 14.00 -6.21
C ALA A 130 -6.59 14.03 -7.72
N ASP A 131 -7.48 14.92 -8.15
CA ASP A 131 -7.62 15.29 -9.55
C ASP A 131 -6.48 16.25 -9.94
N ASN A 132 -5.41 15.67 -10.48
CA ASN A 132 -4.21 16.42 -10.82
C ASN A 132 -4.42 17.39 -12.01
N TYR A 133 -5.33 17.06 -12.92
CA TYR A 133 -5.69 17.96 -14.02
C TYR A 133 -6.39 19.24 -13.51
N GLU A 134 -7.36 19.10 -12.60
CA GLU A 134 -8.00 20.27 -12.00
C GLU A 134 -7.04 21.09 -11.12
N ILE A 135 -6.06 20.45 -10.48
CA ILE A 135 -4.99 21.15 -9.76
C ILE A 135 -4.16 21.99 -10.75
N GLY A 136 -3.68 21.40 -11.86
CA GLY A 136 -2.93 22.09 -12.89
C GLY A 136 -3.71 23.27 -13.47
N LYS A 137 -4.98 23.07 -13.82
CA LYS A 137 -5.88 24.12 -14.29
C LYS A 137 -6.04 25.27 -13.30
N ALA A 138 -6.18 24.97 -12.01
CA ALA A 138 -6.34 25.99 -10.97
C ALA A 138 -5.06 26.84 -10.85
N ILE A 139 -3.89 26.19 -10.86
CA ILE A 139 -2.59 26.86 -10.82
C ILE A 139 -2.40 27.73 -12.07
N GLY A 140 -2.67 27.19 -13.27
CA GLY A 140 -2.55 27.92 -14.52
C GLY A 140 -3.44 29.18 -14.55
N ARG A 141 -4.70 29.08 -14.09
CA ARG A 141 -5.60 30.24 -13.94
C ARG A 141 -5.06 31.27 -12.95
N TYR A 142 -4.56 30.80 -11.80
CA TYR A 142 -3.99 31.70 -10.79
C TYR A 142 -2.79 32.47 -11.34
N VAL A 143 -1.85 31.79 -11.99
CA VAL A 143 -0.65 32.42 -12.60
C VAL A 143 -1.04 33.37 -13.73
N SER A 144 -1.97 32.98 -14.60
CA SER A 144 -2.48 33.85 -15.68
C SER A 144 -3.08 35.13 -15.14
N ASN A 145 -3.91 35.05 -14.09
CA ASN A 145 -4.49 36.22 -13.45
C ASN A 145 -3.44 37.13 -12.80
N MET A 146 -2.47 36.54 -12.09
CA MET A 146 -1.39 37.26 -11.44
C MET A 146 -0.52 38.03 -12.46
N LEU A 147 -0.27 37.46 -13.64
CA LEU A 147 0.50 38.03 -14.72
C LEU A 147 -0.35 38.90 -15.70
N HIS A 148 -1.65 39.07 -15.43
CA HIS A 148 -2.57 39.75 -16.35
C HIS A 148 -2.54 39.19 -17.78
N GLY A 149 -2.33 37.86 -17.89
CA GLY A 149 -2.25 37.15 -19.17
C GLY A 149 -1.00 37.36 -19.99
N LYS A 150 0.05 38.01 -19.45
CA LYS A 150 1.30 38.28 -20.14
C LYS A 150 2.50 38.10 -19.22
N GLY A 151 3.46 37.31 -19.66
CA GLY A 151 4.67 37.08 -18.88
C GLY A 151 5.40 35.81 -19.28
N THR A 152 6.54 35.57 -18.63
CA THR A 152 7.30 34.32 -18.74
C THR A 152 7.10 33.51 -17.48
N VAL A 153 6.80 32.25 -17.63
CA VAL A 153 6.60 31.29 -16.54
C VAL A 153 7.69 30.23 -16.67
N VAL A 154 8.22 29.80 -15.53
CA VAL A 154 9.10 28.63 -15.43
C VAL A 154 8.38 27.58 -14.64
N GLU A 155 8.22 26.40 -15.21
CA GLU A 155 7.65 25.25 -14.56
C GLU A 155 8.77 24.32 -14.06
N ILE A 156 8.67 23.90 -12.80
CA ILE A 156 9.51 22.83 -12.26
C ILE A 156 8.67 21.56 -12.36
N ALA A 157 8.88 20.81 -13.43
CA ALA A 157 8.19 19.54 -13.65
C ALA A 157 8.62 18.50 -12.60
N GLY A 158 7.70 17.60 -12.24
CA GLY A 158 7.98 16.47 -11.38
C GLY A 158 8.66 15.32 -12.14
N LEU A 159 8.59 14.10 -11.55
CA LEU A 159 9.10 12.89 -12.18
C LEU A 159 8.41 12.65 -13.53
N ALA A 160 9.19 12.60 -14.59
CA ALA A 160 8.70 12.25 -15.92
C ALA A 160 8.08 10.82 -15.87
N GLY A 161 6.94 10.63 -16.55
CA GLY A 161 6.22 9.34 -16.51
C GLY A 161 5.28 9.14 -15.31
N SER A 162 5.35 9.98 -14.28
CA SER A 162 4.34 9.97 -13.23
C SER A 162 3.09 10.75 -13.65
N THR A 163 1.90 10.19 -13.41
CA THR A 163 0.64 10.85 -13.82
C THR A 163 0.42 12.22 -13.18
N PRO A 164 0.78 12.50 -11.92
CA PRO A 164 0.66 13.85 -11.38
C PRO A 164 1.50 14.89 -12.13
N ALA A 165 2.67 14.53 -12.63
CA ALA A 165 3.50 15.46 -13.42
C ALA A 165 2.87 15.70 -14.79
N ILE A 166 2.35 14.64 -15.43
CA ILE A 166 1.69 14.73 -16.75
C ILE A 166 0.39 15.52 -16.64
N ASP A 167 -0.46 15.23 -15.69
CA ASP A 167 -1.81 15.80 -15.58
C ASP A 167 -1.79 17.28 -15.15
N ARG A 168 -0.77 17.71 -14.37
CA ARG A 168 -0.64 19.11 -13.92
C ARG A 168 -0.05 20.03 -14.97
N HIS A 169 0.64 19.50 -15.98
CA HIS A 169 1.21 20.26 -17.10
C HIS A 169 0.10 20.68 -18.06
#